data_95319c0b7b8a1dd6781ba56066eeeb37
#
_entry.id   95319c0b7b8a1dd6781ba56066eeeb37
#
_cell.length_a   1.000
_cell.length_b   1.000
_cell.length_c   1.000
_cell.angle_alpha   90.00
_cell.angle_beta   90.00
_cell.angle_gamma   90.00
#
_symmetry.space_group_name_H-M   'P 1'
#
loop_
_entity.id
_entity.type
_entity.pdbx_description
1 polymer ?
#
loop_
_entity_poly.entity_id
_entity_poly.type
_entity_poly.pdbx_seq_one_letter_code
_entity_poly.pdbx_strand_id
1 'polypeptide(L)'
;MTNVLAHGLAEAANSVLRTADPAEKTGLSRRTAAAWRDLRSKGADAPIGTAAPPVEPARPPEPLLVAPGDVPRRRRGSLTGRIALLHAIAHIELNAVDLHWD
;
A
#
# COMPACT_ATOMS: atom_id res chain seq x y z
N MET A 1 20.67 -6.24 -8.69
CA MET A 1 19.30 -6.38 -8.14
C MET A 1 19.25 -5.87 -6.71
N THR A 2 18.40 -4.92 -6.41
CA THR A 2 18.34 -4.35 -5.07
C THR A 2 17.67 -5.33 -4.11
N ASN A 3 18.33 -5.64 -2.99
CA ASN A 3 17.75 -6.48 -1.95
C ASN A 3 16.80 -5.62 -1.10
N VAL A 4 15.50 -5.79 -1.28
CA VAL A 4 14.49 -5.02 -0.55
C VAL A 4 14.48 -5.28 0.95
N LEU A 5 15.09 -6.37 1.42
CA LEU A 5 15.19 -6.72 2.84
C LEU A 5 16.57 -6.44 3.43
N ALA A 6 17.43 -5.71 2.73
CA ALA A 6 18.81 -5.44 3.18
C ALA A 6 18.87 -4.82 4.59
N HIS A 7 17.91 -4.00 4.95
CA HIS A 7 17.83 -3.31 6.25
C HIS A 7 16.73 -3.85 7.17
N GLY A 8 16.21 -5.03 6.86
CA GLY A 8 15.17 -5.69 7.65
C GLY A 8 13.76 -5.43 7.14
N LEU A 9 12.82 -6.22 7.63
CA LEU A 9 11.42 -6.14 7.19
C LEU A 9 10.74 -4.83 7.61
N ALA A 10 11.03 -4.32 8.80
CA ALA A 10 10.43 -3.08 9.28
C ALA A 10 10.79 -1.89 8.38
N GLU A 11 12.05 -1.79 7.96
CA GLU A 11 12.46 -0.73 7.04
C GLU A 11 11.86 -0.93 5.65
N ALA A 12 11.76 -2.16 5.18
CA ALA A 12 11.10 -2.47 3.91
C ALA A 12 9.61 -2.10 3.94
N ALA A 13 8.92 -2.37 5.04
CA ALA A 13 7.53 -1.96 5.24
C ALA A 13 7.39 -0.44 5.18
N ASN A 14 8.28 0.29 5.85
CA ASN A 14 8.30 1.76 5.78
C ASN A 14 8.51 2.27 4.36
N SER A 15 9.35 1.62 3.57
CA SER A 15 9.56 2.00 2.17
C SER A 15 8.26 1.88 1.36
N VAL A 16 7.47 0.84 1.58
CA VAL A 16 6.14 0.71 0.96
C VAL A 16 5.24 1.86 1.39
N LEU A 17 5.17 2.13 2.69
CA LEU A 17 4.32 3.21 3.23
C LEU A 17 4.71 4.59 2.71
N ARG A 18 6.00 4.83 2.45
CA ARG A 18 6.51 6.11 1.95
C ARG A 18 6.41 6.28 0.44
N THR A 19 6.01 5.26 -0.29
CA THR A 19 5.86 5.31 -1.74
C THR A 19 4.47 5.82 -2.09
N ALA A 20 4.38 7.01 -2.69
CA ALA A 20 3.10 7.65 -3.00
C ALA A 20 2.46 7.12 -4.28
N ASP A 21 3.26 6.82 -5.31
CA ASP A 21 2.73 6.34 -6.59
C ASP A 21 2.10 4.95 -6.44
N PRO A 22 0.81 4.78 -6.84
CA PRO A 22 0.12 3.51 -6.64
C PRO A 22 0.80 2.32 -7.32
N ALA A 23 1.30 2.49 -8.55
CA ALA A 23 1.96 1.40 -9.28
C ALA A 23 3.29 1.01 -8.61
N GLU A 24 4.08 1.99 -8.21
CA GLU A 24 5.34 1.76 -7.50
C GLU A 24 5.11 1.13 -6.12
N LYS A 25 4.13 1.63 -5.39
CA LYS A 25 3.76 1.08 -4.07
C LYS A 25 3.36 -0.38 -4.19
N THR A 26 2.49 -0.71 -5.12
CA THR A 26 2.02 -2.08 -5.35
C THR A 26 3.17 -2.98 -5.78
N GLY A 27 4.02 -2.53 -6.69
CA GLY A 27 5.19 -3.28 -7.14
C GLY A 27 6.17 -3.55 -6.00
N LEU A 28 6.47 -2.54 -5.20
CA LEU A 28 7.37 -2.69 -4.04
C LEU A 28 6.76 -3.62 -2.98
N SER A 29 5.46 -3.51 -2.73
CA SER A 29 4.74 -4.42 -1.82
C SER A 29 4.88 -5.88 -2.26
N ARG A 30 4.68 -6.16 -3.54
CA ARG A 30 4.81 -7.52 -4.10
C ARG A 30 6.23 -8.05 -3.98
N ARG A 31 7.22 -7.23 -4.31
CA ARG A 31 8.64 -7.63 -4.22
C ARG A 31 9.05 -7.91 -2.78
N THR A 32 8.60 -7.08 -1.86
CA THR A 32 8.90 -7.24 -0.43
C THR A 32 8.27 -8.52 0.12
N ALA A 33 7.02 -8.76 -0.20
CA ALA A 33 6.32 -9.98 0.24
C ALA A 33 6.96 -11.25 -0.36
N ALA A 34 7.34 -11.20 -1.64
CA ALA A 34 8.00 -12.32 -2.31
C ALA A 34 9.37 -12.61 -1.68
N ALA A 35 10.16 -11.58 -1.41
CA ALA A 35 11.47 -11.73 -0.77
C ALA A 35 11.36 -12.32 0.63
N TRP A 36 10.39 -11.87 1.41
CA TRP A 36 10.13 -12.39 2.74
C TRP A 36 9.74 -13.86 2.71
N ARG A 37 8.81 -14.25 1.84
CA ARG A 37 8.41 -15.66 1.67
C ARG A 37 9.56 -16.54 1.23
N ASP A 38 10.40 -16.04 0.33
CA ASP A 38 11.57 -16.79 -0.15
C ASP A 38 12.55 -17.09 0.99
N LEU A 39 12.87 -16.09 1.81
CA LEU A 39 13.74 -16.29 2.98
C LEU A 39 13.14 -17.30 3.95
N ARG A 40 11.85 -17.21 4.22
CA ARG A 40 11.20 -18.15 5.14
C ARG A 40 11.17 -19.57 4.60
N SER A 41 10.95 -19.74 3.29
CA SER A 41 10.93 -21.07 2.67
C SER A 41 12.29 -21.75 2.73
N LYS A 42 13.37 -20.99 2.73
CA LYS A 42 14.75 -21.49 2.87
C LYS A 42 15.17 -21.74 4.32
N GLY A 43 14.29 -21.47 5.27
CA GLY A 43 14.63 -21.55 6.69
C GLY A 43 15.65 -20.53 7.15
N ALA A 44 15.91 -19.49 6.37
CA ALA A 44 16.83 -18.44 6.73
C ALA A 44 16.22 -17.51 7.76
N ASP A 45 17.03 -17.09 8.73
CA ASP A 45 16.64 -16.06 9.67
C ASP A 45 16.62 -14.71 8.97
N ALA A 46 15.42 -14.15 8.77
CA ALA A 46 15.28 -12.85 8.17
C ALA A 46 15.14 -11.80 9.27
N PRO A 47 15.95 -10.73 9.27
CA PRO A 47 15.84 -9.71 10.29
C PRO A 47 14.54 -8.91 10.09
N ILE A 48 13.79 -8.76 11.18
CA ILE A 48 12.63 -7.87 11.18
C ILE A 48 13.11 -6.43 11.31
N GLY A 49 14.05 -6.21 12.22
CA GLY A 49 14.57 -4.88 12.48
C GLY A 49 13.59 -4.00 13.22
N THR A 50 13.96 -2.74 13.34
CA THR A 50 13.10 -1.69 13.89
C THR A 50 13.18 -0.48 13.00
N ALA A 51 12.06 0.18 12.79
CA ALA A 51 12.00 1.41 12.02
C ALA A 51 10.87 2.28 12.56
N ALA A 52 11.07 3.60 12.58
CA ALA A 52 10.02 4.51 12.98
C ALA A 52 9.00 4.60 11.84
N PRO A 53 7.73 4.27 12.07
CA PRO A 53 6.72 4.38 11.03
C PRO A 53 6.48 5.84 10.64
N PRO A 54 6.11 6.13 9.39
CA PRO A 54 5.71 7.48 9.02
C PRO A 54 4.42 7.87 9.76
N VAL A 55 4.23 9.17 9.97
CA VAL A 55 3.00 9.67 10.61
C VAL A 55 1.78 9.29 9.78
N GLU A 56 1.90 9.38 8.46
CA GLU A 56 0.87 8.98 7.52
C GLU A 56 1.50 8.25 6.35
N PRO A 57 0.82 7.26 5.75
CA PRO A 57 1.28 6.66 4.51
C PRO A 57 1.35 7.71 3.40
N ALA A 58 2.36 7.63 2.55
CA ALA A 58 2.44 8.47 1.38
C ALA A 58 1.31 8.13 0.40
N ARG A 59 0.67 9.14 -0.15
CA ARG A 59 -0.48 8.99 -1.03
C ARG A 59 -0.31 9.88 -2.26
N PRO A 60 -0.89 9.49 -3.42
CA PRO A 60 -0.92 10.39 -4.55
C PRO A 60 -1.74 11.66 -4.18
N PRO A 61 -1.44 12.81 -4.79
CA PRO A 61 -2.14 14.06 -4.45
C PRO A 61 -3.63 14.02 -4.77
N GLU A 62 -4.03 13.18 -5.69
CA GLU A 62 -5.43 12.98 -6.07
C GLU A 62 -5.79 11.51 -6.05
N PRO A 63 -7.03 11.19 -5.68
CA PRO A 63 -8.05 12.08 -5.17
C PRO A 63 -7.79 12.49 -3.71
N LEU A 64 -8.45 13.56 -3.30
CA LEU A 64 -8.38 14.05 -1.93
C LEU A 64 -9.04 13.06 -0.96
N LEU A 65 -8.40 12.88 0.18
CA LEU A 65 -8.97 12.08 1.25
C LEU A 65 -9.98 12.94 2.00
N VAL A 66 -11.24 12.52 2.02
CA VAL A 66 -12.32 13.24 2.71
C VAL A 66 -13.06 12.30 3.66
N ALA A 67 -13.76 12.88 4.64
CA ALA A 67 -14.60 12.10 5.53
C ALA A 67 -15.71 11.39 4.76
N PRO A 68 -16.13 10.17 5.17
CA PRO A 68 -17.16 9.43 4.44
C PRO A 68 -18.46 10.20 4.20
N GLY A 69 -18.86 11.07 5.14
CA GLY A 69 -20.06 11.90 4.99
C GLY A 69 -19.93 13.01 3.96
N ASP A 70 -18.70 13.37 3.57
CA ASP A 70 -18.44 14.44 2.61
C ASP A 70 -18.24 13.91 1.20
N VAL A 71 -18.32 12.59 0.99
CA VAL A 71 -18.21 11.98 -0.32
C VAL A 71 -19.51 12.21 -1.09
N PRO A 72 -19.45 12.79 -2.32
CA PRO A 72 -20.66 12.98 -3.11
C PRO A 72 -21.36 11.66 -3.41
N ARG A 73 -22.68 11.64 -3.23
CA ARG A 73 -23.49 10.47 -3.57
C ARG A 73 -23.77 10.47 -5.08
N ARG A 74 -23.65 9.30 -5.68
CA ARG A 74 -23.93 9.10 -7.09
C ARG A 74 -25.12 8.14 -7.25
N ARG A 75 -25.92 8.34 -8.31
CA ARG A 75 -27.02 7.47 -8.62
C ARG A 75 -26.51 6.07 -9.01
N ARG A 76 -27.05 5.03 -8.40
CA ARG A 76 -26.73 3.65 -8.75
C ARG A 76 -27.18 3.33 -10.18
N GLY A 77 -26.37 2.57 -10.88
CA GLY A 77 -26.67 2.11 -12.24
C GLY A 77 -26.40 3.11 -13.35
N SER A 78 -26.12 4.39 -13.04
CA SER A 78 -25.66 5.34 -14.03
C SER A 78 -24.20 5.06 -14.39
N LEU A 79 -23.76 5.48 -15.59
CA LEU A 79 -22.35 5.35 -15.98
C LEU A 79 -21.45 6.09 -15.00
N THR A 80 -21.81 7.31 -14.64
CA THR A 80 -21.07 8.12 -13.66
C THR A 80 -20.99 7.42 -12.30
N GLY A 81 -22.11 6.81 -11.86
CA GLY A 81 -22.15 6.04 -10.62
C GLY A 81 -21.27 4.81 -10.67
N ARG A 82 -21.22 4.10 -11.80
CA ARG A 82 -20.34 2.94 -11.98
C ARG A 82 -18.87 3.34 -11.93
N ILE A 83 -18.50 4.42 -12.59
CA ILE A 83 -17.13 4.94 -12.56
C ILE A 83 -16.75 5.33 -11.13
N ALA A 84 -17.64 6.04 -10.42
CA ALA A 84 -17.40 6.43 -9.04
C ALA A 84 -17.22 5.21 -8.13
N LEU A 85 -18.01 4.15 -8.32
CA LEU A 85 -17.89 2.91 -7.55
C LEU A 85 -16.56 2.22 -7.82
N LEU A 86 -16.14 2.12 -9.08
CA LEU A 86 -14.86 1.51 -9.42
C LEU A 86 -13.69 2.28 -8.81
N HIS A 87 -13.74 3.61 -8.83
CA HIS A 87 -12.73 4.45 -8.19
C HIS A 87 -12.71 4.23 -6.67
N ALA A 88 -13.88 4.15 -6.04
CA ALA A 88 -13.97 3.90 -4.60
C ALA A 88 -13.36 2.55 -4.23
N ILE A 89 -13.65 1.50 -5.00
CA ILE A 89 -13.08 0.17 -4.77
C ILE A 89 -11.56 0.21 -4.95
N ALA A 90 -11.07 0.87 -6.00
CA ALA A 90 -9.63 1.00 -6.22
C ALA A 90 -8.92 1.70 -5.05
N HIS A 91 -9.54 2.72 -4.46
CA HIS A 91 -9.00 3.41 -3.28
C HIS A 91 -9.00 2.54 -2.04
N ILE A 92 -10.06 1.77 -1.83
CA ILE A 92 -10.14 0.82 -0.72
C ILE A 92 -8.99 -0.19 -0.84
N GLU A 93 -8.75 -0.72 -2.04
CA GLU A 93 -7.69 -1.68 -2.28
C GLU A 93 -6.29 -1.05 -2.06
N LEU A 94 -6.08 0.18 -2.50
CA LEU A 94 -4.82 0.89 -2.29
C LEU A 94 -4.58 1.14 -0.80
N ASN A 95 -5.62 1.55 -0.07
CA ASN A 95 -5.54 1.75 1.38
C ASN A 95 -5.24 0.43 2.10
N ALA A 96 -5.77 -0.69 1.59
CA ALA A 96 -5.48 -2.00 2.15
C ALA A 96 -4.00 -2.37 2.03
N VAL A 97 -3.32 -1.96 0.96
CA VAL A 97 -1.87 -2.14 0.84
C VAL A 97 -1.15 -1.46 2.01
N ASP A 98 -1.48 -0.21 2.31
CA ASP A 98 -0.88 0.52 3.41
C ASP A 98 -1.18 -0.12 4.76
N LEU A 99 -2.43 -0.52 5.01
CA LEU A 99 -2.81 -1.19 6.25
C LEU A 99 -2.06 -2.50 6.46
N HIS A 100 -1.77 -3.19 5.38
CA HIS A 100 -1.05 -4.47 5.45
C HIS A 100 0.40 -4.28 5.94
N TRP A 101 1.02 -3.16 5.59
CA TRP A 101 2.41 -2.87 5.94
C TRP A 101 2.58 -2.00 7.20
N ASP A 102 1.52 -1.40 7.67
CA ASP A 102 1.54 -0.54 8.88
C ASP A 102 1.69 -1.38 10.21
#